data_ad294dad02db543a8c710f2151baf50c
#
_entry.id   ad294dad02db543a8c710f2151baf50c
#
_cell.length_a   1.000
_cell.length_b   1.000
_cell.length_c   1.000
_cell.angle_alpha   90.00
_cell.angle_beta   90.00
_cell.angle_gamma   90.00
#
_symmetry.space_group_name_H-M   'P 1'
#
loop_
_entity.id
_entity.type
_entity.pdbx_description
1 polymer ?
#
loop_
_entity_poly.entity_id
_entity_poly.type
_entity_poly.pdbx_seq_one_letter_code
_entity_poly.pdbx_strand_id
1 'polypeptide(L)'
;MSLRCIFVTVFVALQLCTSIAFAQQRPQWVPGQMGLNAGILPSPGFTYVNLTINYNAGTFNNRNGTAVRVTGSYDIWAVENVYYFVSDTKFLGGHLGFMVMFPTPATGSLVADLNPLLPGAPNLSTIGGGSGLADLWVQPFTVGWHFKRADLWVGDAFMILTGRYSPGASNNVGTGYFGNHLQTATTFYITKNKGTSANLYTNWEVHGQRHGTNNTYKTPGQAFTTEWGVGQILPLKKDFSQLLQLGAVGYDQWQVTDNGGSVPIGPILVPAKLLPRYSVHAVGGQLNYILPQRNFSLFFKYYHEYKSYSAPLGTTIVFGGAWTLLIPKPPPAK
;
A
#
# COMPACT_ATOMS: atom_id res chain seq x y z
N MET A 1 -38.68 -26.53 -8.20
CA MET A 1 -38.04 -25.30 -7.70
C MET A 1 -38.58 -24.16 -8.56
N SER A 2 -39.27 -23.17 -7.98
CA SER A 2 -39.90 -22.10 -8.78
C SER A 2 -38.83 -21.18 -9.40
N LEU A 3 -39.12 -20.64 -10.58
CA LEU A 3 -38.21 -19.72 -11.31
C LEU A 3 -37.78 -18.54 -10.43
N ARG A 4 -38.63 -18.10 -9.50
CA ARG A 4 -38.33 -17.08 -8.47
C ARG A 4 -37.23 -17.52 -7.48
N CYS A 5 -37.23 -18.80 -7.07
CA CYS A 5 -36.19 -19.30 -6.18
C CYS A 5 -34.86 -19.36 -6.91
N ILE A 6 -34.81 -19.73 -8.20
CA ILE A 6 -33.61 -19.74 -9.02
C ILE A 6 -33.06 -18.30 -9.17
N PHE A 7 -33.92 -17.32 -9.47
CA PHE A 7 -33.50 -15.92 -9.57
C PHE A 7 -32.96 -15.35 -8.25
N VAL A 8 -33.62 -15.64 -7.12
CA VAL A 8 -33.13 -15.20 -5.81
C VAL A 8 -31.82 -15.89 -5.45
N THR A 9 -31.67 -17.19 -5.71
CA THR A 9 -30.43 -17.92 -5.44
C THR A 9 -29.27 -17.43 -6.33
N VAL A 10 -29.53 -17.16 -7.61
CA VAL A 10 -28.54 -16.60 -8.54
C VAL A 10 -28.18 -15.16 -8.13
N PHE A 11 -29.16 -14.34 -7.73
CA PHE A 11 -28.91 -12.97 -7.31
C PHE A 11 -28.13 -12.91 -5.98
N VAL A 12 -28.46 -13.79 -5.04
CA VAL A 12 -27.70 -13.92 -3.78
C VAL A 12 -26.31 -14.48 -4.04
N ALA A 13 -26.16 -15.49 -4.91
CA ALA A 13 -24.86 -16.01 -5.31
C ALA A 13 -24.02 -14.95 -6.05
N LEU A 14 -24.62 -14.10 -6.90
CA LEU A 14 -23.93 -12.97 -7.53
C LEU A 14 -23.42 -11.96 -6.49
N GLN A 15 -24.23 -11.61 -5.51
CA GLN A 15 -23.83 -10.70 -4.42
C GLN A 15 -22.69 -11.27 -3.58
N LEU A 16 -22.65 -12.58 -3.40
CA LEU A 16 -21.69 -13.29 -2.58
C LEU A 16 -20.37 -13.54 -3.34
N CYS A 17 -20.44 -13.96 -4.60
CA CYS A 17 -19.26 -14.13 -5.44
C CYS A 17 -18.56 -12.81 -5.72
N THR A 18 -19.31 -11.68 -5.78
CA THR A 18 -18.69 -10.35 -5.86
C THR A 18 -17.86 -10.05 -4.62
N SER A 19 -18.28 -10.47 -3.43
CA SER A 19 -17.53 -10.21 -2.18
C SER A 19 -16.15 -10.89 -2.15
N ILE A 20 -15.98 -12.07 -2.79
CA ILE A 20 -14.72 -12.83 -2.76
C ILE A 20 -13.76 -12.40 -3.87
N ALA A 21 -14.28 -12.04 -5.05
CA ALA A 21 -13.47 -11.40 -6.07
C ALA A 21 -12.80 -10.11 -5.55
N PHE A 22 -13.32 -9.54 -4.45
CA PHE A 22 -12.82 -8.31 -3.82
C PHE A 22 -11.58 -8.50 -2.95
N ALA A 23 -11.36 -9.66 -2.36
CA ALA A 23 -10.16 -9.91 -1.55
C ALA A 23 -8.87 -9.82 -2.37
N GLN A 24 -8.96 -9.93 -3.71
CA GLN A 24 -7.86 -9.74 -4.65
C GLN A 24 -7.81 -8.32 -5.27
N GLN A 25 -8.66 -7.39 -4.85
CA GLN A 25 -8.77 -6.05 -5.45
C GLN A 25 -8.16 -4.95 -4.58
N ARG A 26 -7.09 -5.24 -3.86
CA ARG A 26 -6.31 -4.14 -3.30
C ARG A 26 -5.55 -3.43 -4.42
N PRO A 27 -5.32 -2.12 -4.29
CA PRO A 27 -4.43 -1.39 -5.17
C PRO A 27 -3.01 -1.92 -5.05
N GLN A 28 -2.13 -1.43 -5.91
CA GLN A 28 -0.72 -1.85 -5.89
C GLN A 28 0.03 -1.28 -4.69
N TRP A 29 -0.33 -0.08 -4.26
CA TRP A 29 0.23 0.51 -3.05
C TRP A 29 -0.38 -0.12 -1.79
N VAL A 30 0.47 -0.70 -0.97
CA VAL A 30 0.09 -1.17 0.38
C VAL A 30 0.20 0.02 1.33
N PRO A 31 -0.89 0.53 1.91
CA PRO A 31 -0.83 1.71 2.76
C PRO A 31 -0.18 1.42 4.12
N GLY A 32 0.30 2.49 4.78
CA GLY A 32 1.01 2.43 6.06
C GLY A 32 2.53 2.52 5.91
N GLN A 33 3.05 2.63 4.70
CA GLN A 33 4.48 2.72 4.45
C GLN A 33 5.05 4.10 4.81
N MET A 34 4.29 5.18 4.64
CA MET A 34 4.75 6.55 4.86
C MET A 34 4.57 7.00 6.32
N GLY A 35 3.57 7.76 6.69
CA GLY A 35 3.35 8.22 8.07
C GLY A 35 4.20 9.43 8.46
N LEU A 36 4.95 9.36 9.57
CA LEU A 36 5.80 10.46 10.03
C LEU A 36 6.99 10.68 9.10
N ASN A 37 7.37 11.94 8.92
CA ASN A 37 8.48 12.38 8.07
C ASN A 37 8.27 12.09 6.56
N ALA A 38 7.03 11.86 6.13
CA ALA A 38 6.71 11.48 4.76
C ALA A 38 7.27 12.43 3.70
N GLY A 39 7.29 13.74 3.97
CA GLY A 39 7.78 14.77 3.03
C GLY A 39 9.29 14.98 3.03
N ILE A 40 10.04 14.30 3.90
CA ILE A 40 11.48 14.47 4.01
C ILE A 40 12.17 13.59 2.97
N LEU A 41 12.71 14.23 1.92
CA LEU A 41 13.63 13.56 1.00
C LEU A 41 14.97 13.33 1.72
N PRO A 42 15.59 12.15 1.62
CA PRO A 42 16.94 11.95 2.15
C PRO A 42 17.93 13.00 1.63
N SER A 43 18.98 13.27 2.41
CA SER A 43 20.08 14.11 1.94
C SER A 43 20.70 13.53 0.67
N PRO A 44 21.32 14.37 -0.20
CA PRO A 44 22.04 13.87 -1.36
C PRO A 44 22.97 12.72 -1.02
N GLY A 45 22.96 11.70 -1.87
CA GLY A 45 23.72 10.47 -1.69
C GLY A 45 22.88 9.22 -1.90
N PHE A 46 23.29 8.13 -1.27
CA PHE A 46 22.63 6.83 -1.38
C PHE A 46 22.07 6.41 -0.02
N THR A 47 20.76 6.14 0.02
CA THR A 47 20.08 5.67 1.21
C THR A 47 19.44 4.31 0.92
N TYR A 48 19.72 3.36 1.80
CA TYR A 48 19.04 2.08 1.84
C TYR A 48 17.94 2.11 2.90
N VAL A 49 16.73 1.67 2.54
CA VAL A 49 15.65 1.47 3.49
C VAL A 49 15.19 0.02 3.38
N ASN A 50 15.12 -0.65 4.51
CA ASN A 50 14.45 -1.93 4.62
C ASN A 50 13.18 -1.73 5.43
N LEU A 51 12.06 -2.20 4.91
CA LEU A 51 10.82 -2.27 5.66
C LEU A 51 10.16 -3.63 5.47
N THR A 52 9.63 -4.14 6.56
CA THR A 52 8.83 -5.36 6.60
C THR A 52 7.42 -4.98 6.92
N ILE A 53 6.49 -5.41 6.06
CA ILE A 53 5.06 -5.17 6.19
C ILE A 53 4.39 -6.50 6.49
N ASN A 54 3.56 -6.52 7.53
CA ASN A 54 2.58 -7.57 7.76
C ASN A 54 1.20 -6.96 7.75
N TYR A 55 0.33 -7.46 6.88
CA TYR A 55 -1.09 -7.17 6.88
C TYR A 55 -1.86 -8.44 7.19
N ASN A 56 -2.77 -8.37 8.15
CA ASN A 56 -3.65 -9.48 8.53
C ASN A 56 -5.08 -8.99 8.67
N ALA A 57 -6.02 -9.69 8.01
CA ALA A 57 -7.44 -9.43 8.10
C ALA A 57 -8.25 -10.71 8.22
N GLY A 58 -9.08 -10.80 9.26
CA GLY A 58 -10.02 -11.91 9.47
C GLY A 58 -11.48 -11.55 9.18
N THR A 59 -11.75 -10.31 8.78
CA THR A 59 -13.09 -9.82 8.47
C THR A 59 -13.14 -9.31 7.03
N PHE A 60 -14.23 -9.60 6.33
CA PHE A 60 -14.51 -9.09 4.98
C PHE A 60 -15.79 -8.29 5.01
N ASN A 61 -15.78 -7.06 4.58
CA ASN A 61 -16.93 -6.18 4.56
C ASN A 61 -17.53 -6.05 3.16
N ASN A 62 -18.86 -5.99 3.10
CA ASN A 62 -19.62 -5.74 1.89
C ASN A 62 -19.60 -4.24 1.51
N ARG A 63 -20.32 -3.87 0.45
CA ARG A 63 -20.43 -2.50 -0.05
C ARG A 63 -21.03 -1.50 0.97
N ASN A 64 -21.71 -1.99 2.01
CA ASN A 64 -22.33 -1.16 3.05
C ASN A 64 -21.45 -1.09 4.32
N GLY A 65 -20.27 -1.69 4.29
CA GLY A 65 -19.37 -1.74 5.45
C GLY A 65 -19.80 -2.73 6.53
N THR A 66 -20.69 -3.66 6.19
CA THR A 66 -21.16 -4.72 7.10
C THR A 66 -20.35 -5.99 6.85
N ALA A 67 -19.94 -6.65 7.93
CA ALA A 67 -19.22 -7.91 7.83
C ALA A 67 -20.03 -8.97 7.08
N VAL A 68 -19.39 -9.62 6.14
CA VAL A 68 -19.97 -10.77 5.42
C VAL A 68 -19.72 -12.02 6.28
N ARG A 69 -20.69 -12.93 6.33
CA ARG A 69 -20.56 -14.23 7.03
C ARG A 69 -19.65 -15.17 6.21
N VAL A 70 -18.41 -14.80 6.08
CA VAL A 70 -17.34 -15.61 5.48
C VAL A 70 -16.32 -15.87 6.57
N THR A 71 -15.93 -17.12 6.77
CA THR A 71 -14.78 -17.46 7.62
C THR A 71 -13.53 -17.50 6.77
N GLY A 72 -12.43 -16.97 7.30
CA GLY A 72 -11.16 -16.98 6.59
C GLY A 72 -10.23 -15.88 7.03
N SER A 73 -9.13 -15.76 6.31
CA SER A 73 -8.11 -14.73 6.54
C SER A 73 -7.50 -14.24 5.23
N TYR A 74 -7.01 -13.03 5.27
CA TYR A 74 -6.15 -12.47 4.23
C TYR A 74 -4.89 -11.94 4.87
N ASP A 75 -3.77 -12.59 4.56
CA ASP A 75 -2.47 -12.30 5.15
C ASP A 75 -1.48 -11.93 4.07
N ILE A 76 -0.72 -10.86 4.30
CA ILE A 76 0.41 -10.45 3.46
C ILE A 76 1.63 -10.24 4.34
N TRP A 77 2.76 -10.79 3.92
CA TRP A 77 4.08 -10.43 4.39
C TRP A 77 4.92 -9.96 3.21
N ALA A 78 5.56 -8.82 3.35
CA ALA A 78 6.49 -8.31 2.37
C ALA A 78 7.71 -7.72 3.05
N VAL A 79 8.91 -8.09 2.59
CA VAL A 79 10.15 -7.40 2.94
C VAL A 79 10.52 -6.54 1.74
N GLU A 80 10.49 -5.24 1.91
CA GLU A 80 10.77 -4.28 0.87
C GLU A 80 12.19 -3.73 1.05
N ASN A 81 13.02 -3.93 0.05
CA ASN A 81 14.37 -3.39 -0.02
C ASN A 81 14.36 -2.17 -0.95
N VAL A 82 14.47 -0.99 -0.37
CA VAL A 82 14.39 0.29 -1.08
C VAL A 82 15.75 0.89 -1.23
N TYR A 83 16.14 1.19 -2.45
CA TYR A 83 17.38 1.83 -2.81
C TYR A 83 17.08 3.23 -3.35
N TYR A 84 17.44 4.23 -2.58
CA TYR A 84 17.16 5.62 -2.86
C TYR A 84 18.43 6.37 -3.18
N PHE A 85 18.50 7.03 -4.33
CA PHE A 85 19.57 7.90 -4.72
C PHE A 85 19.06 9.33 -4.86
N VAL A 86 19.73 10.29 -4.21
CA VAL A 86 19.42 11.72 -4.30
C VAL A 86 20.65 12.45 -4.83
N SER A 87 20.46 13.23 -5.89
CA SER A 87 21.52 14.00 -6.54
C SER A 87 21.78 15.31 -5.79
N ASP A 88 23.05 15.75 -5.81
CA ASP A 88 23.43 17.12 -5.43
C ASP A 88 22.90 18.17 -6.41
N THR A 89 22.62 17.77 -7.65
CA THR A 89 22.12 18.66 -8.69
C THR A 89 20.69 19.08 -8.37
N LYS A 90 20.44 20.37 -8.44
CA LYS A 90 19.10 20.94 -8.26
C LYS A 90 18.34 21.01 -9.57
N PHE A 91 17.10 20.62 -9.52
CA PHE A 91 16.12 20.79 -10.60
C PHE A 91 14.92 21.54 -10.05
N LEU A 92 14.52 22.64 -10.71
CA LEU A 92 13.45 23.54 -10.23
C LEU A 92 13.65 23.99 -8.77
N GLY A 93 14.90 24.14 -8.33
CA GLY A 93 15.25 24.52 -6.96
C GLY A 93 15.22 23.38 -5.92
N GLY A 94 14.77 22.19 -6.29
CA GLY A 94 14.74 20.97 -5.47
C GLY A 94 15.83 19.99 -5.87
N HIS A 95 16.08 18.98 -5.02
CA HIS A 95 16.98 17.87 -5.33
C HIS A 95 16.26 16.79 -6.12
N LEU A 96 16.95 16.22 -7.11
CA LEU A 96 16.45 15.07 -7.87
C LEU A 96 16.71 13.79 -7.10
N GLY A 97 15.71 12.91 -7.04
CA GLY A 97 15.81 11.57 -6.50
C GLY A 97 15.40 10.51 -7.52
N PHE A 98 15.98 9.33 -7.36
CA PHE A 98 15.63 8.09 -8.05
C PHE A 98 15.48 6.99 -7.00
N MET A 99 14.49 6.13 -7.16
CA MET A 99 14.23 5.03 -6.23
C MET A 99 13.88 3.74 -6.97
N VAL A 100 14.38 2.63 -6.45
CA VAL A 100 13.93 1.29 -6.81
C VAL A 100 13.61 0.53 -5.53
N MET A 101 12.49 -0.19 -5.53
CA MET A 101 12.06 -1.03 -4.41
C MET A 101 11.83 -2.45 -4.91
N PHE A 102 12.45 -3.39 -4.21
CA PHE A 102 12.35 -4.82 -4.44
C PHE A 102 11.57 -5.48 -3.30
N PRO A 103 10.27 -5.79 -3.47
CA PRO A 103 9.51 -6.52 -2.47
C PRO A 103 9.88 -8.02 -2.54
N THR A 104 10.88 -8.43 -1.74
CA THR A 104 11.36 -9.80 -1.71
C THR A 104 12.01 -10.16 -0.36
N PRO A 105 11.60 -11.25 0.31
CA PRO A 105 10.47 -12.07 -0.08
C PRO A 105 9.13 -11.39 0.17
N ALA A 106 8.17 -11.68 -0.70
CA ALA A 106 6.77 -11.37 -0.47
C ALA A 106 5.98 -12.69 -0.38
N THR A 107 5.05 -12.75 0.55
CA THR A 107 4.12 -13.87 0.70
C THR A 107 2.71 -13.32 0.84
N GLY A 108 1.75 -14.02 0.28
CA GLY A 108 0.35 -13.68 0.45
C GLY A 108 -0.46 -14.95 0.59
N SER A 109 -1.46 -14.94 1.45
CA SER A 109 -2.45 -16.00 1.56
C SER A 109 -3.85 -15.42 1.67
N LEU A 110 -4.78 -16.07 1.01
CA LEU A 110 -6.19 -15.79 1.10
C LEU A 110 -6.92 -17.12 1.35
N VAL A 111 -7.63 -17.18 2.45
CA VAL A 111 -8.57 -18.28 2.73
C VAL A 111 -9.93 -17.65 2.92
N ALA A 112 -10.94 -18.08 2.15
CA ALA A 112 -12.30 -17.64 2.31
C ALA A 112 -13.24 -18.81 2.14
N ASP A 113 -14.02 -19.13 3.19
CA ASP A 113 -15.02 -20.17 3.20
C ASP A 113 -16.42 -19.56 3.18
N LEU A 114 -17.16 -19.82 2.10
CA LEU A 114 -18.52 -19.34 1.86
C LEU A 114 -19.60 -20.33 2.26
N ASN A 115 -19.23 -21.55 2.69
CA ASN A 115 -20.19 -22.58 3.05
C ASN A 115 -21.19 -22.12 4.13
N PRO A 116 -20.82 -21.24 5.11
CA PRO A 116 -21.78 -20.70 6.08
C PRO A 116 -22.90 -19.88 5.47
N LEU A 117 -22.68 -19.33 4.25
CA LEU A 117 -23.69 -18.52 3.55
C LEU A 117 -24.65 -19.36 2.71
N LEU A 118 -24.20 -20.52 2.24
CA LEU A 118 -24.96 -21.42 1.37
C LEU A 118 -24.88 -22.86 1.90
N PRO A 119 -25.56 -23.18 3.02
CA PRO A 119 -25.55 -24.54 3.56
C PRO A 119 -26.06 -25.55 2.52
N GLY A 120 -25.31 -26.62 2.29
CA GLY A 120 -25.63 -27.66 1.30
C GLY A 120 -25.18 -27.37 -0.14
N ALA A 121 -24.54 -26.23 -0.41
CA ALA A 121 -23.85 -26.01 -1.66
C ALA A 121 -22.54 -26.84 -1.75
N PRO A 122 -22.05 -27.18 -2.95
CA PRO A 122 -20.70 -27.74 -3.08
C PRO A 122 -19.69 -26.77 -2.48
N ASN A 123 -18.59 -27.32 -1.96
CA ASN A 123 -17.55 -26.57 -1.25
C ASN A 123 -17.14 -25.30 -2.05
N LEU A 124 -17.44 -24.14 -1.50
CA LEU A 124 -17.17 -22.82 -2.09
C LEU A 124 -15.96 -22.14 -1.41
N SER A 125 -15.06 -22.91 -0.84
CA SER A 125 -13.83 -22.37 -0.27
C SER A 125 -12.89 -21.91 -1.38
N THR A 126 -12.31 -20.73 -1.19
CA THR A 126 -11.23 -20.20 -2.00
C THR A 126 -9.95 -20.19 -1.19
N ILE A 127 -8.91 -20.85 -1.70
CA ILE A 127 -7.57 -20.82 -1.10
C ILE A 127 -6.64 -20.28 -2.17
N GLY A 128 -5.93 -19.21 -1.85
CA GLY A 128 -4.90 -18.63 -2.69
C GLY A 128 -3.69 -18.24 -1.85
N GLY A 129 -2.53 -18.25 -2.44
CA GLY A 129 -1.31 -17.81 -1.78
C GLY A 129 -0.07 -18.12 -2.59
N GLY A 130 0.91 -17.25 -2.50
CA GLY A 130 2.18 -17.40 -3.19
C GLY A 130 3.30 -16.74 -2.41
N SER A 131 4.53 -17.08 -2.76
CA SER A 131 5.73 -16.44 -2.22
C SER A 131 6.76 -16.20 -3.31
N GLY A 132 7.63 -15.23 -3.10
CA GLY A 132 8.74 -14.91 -3.99
C GLY A 132 8.93 -13.41 -4.18
N LEU A 133 9.51 -13.03 -5.32
CA LEU A 133 9.62 -11.65 -5.76
C LEU A 133 8.24 -11.16 -6.22
N ALA A 134 7.78 -10.03 -5.66
CA ALA A 134 6.60 -9.33 -6.15
C ALA A 134 6.97 -8.37 -7.30
N ASP A 135 6.01 -7.54 -7.71
CA ASP A 135 6.25 -6.57 -8.77
C ASP A 135 7.23 -5.49 -8.30
N LEU A 136 8.17 -5.13 -9.18
CA LEU A 136 9.20 -4.15 -8.93
C LEU A 136 8.62 -2.74 -8.98
N TRP A 137 8.94 -1.92 -7.98
CA TRP A 137 8.64 -0.51 -7.98
C TRP A 137 9.85 0.30 -8.48
N VAL A 138 9.64 1.12 -9.48
CA VAL A 138 10.65 2.04 -10.01
C VAL A 138 10.10 3.45 -10.01
N GLN A 139 10.78 4.36 -9.33
CA GLN A 139 10.45 5.79 -9.28
C GLN A 139 11.60 6.58 -9.89
N PRO A 140 11.57 6.81 -11.22
CA PRO A 140 12.67 7.42 -11.96
C PRO A 140 12.85 8.89 -11.63
N PHE A 141 11.79 9.55 -11.16
CA PHE A 141 11.83 10.97 -10.87
C PHE A 141 11.16 11.27 -9.55
N THR A 142 11.92 11.93 -8.68
CA THR A 142 11.42 12.62 -7.49
C THR A 142 12.10 13.97 -7.43
N VAL A 143 11.35 15.01 -7.15
CA VAL A 143 11.92 16.34 -6.87
C VAL A 143 11.49 16.73 -5.47
N GLY A 144 12.45 17.03 -4.61
CA GLY A 144 12.21 17.39 -3.22
C GLY A 144 12.80 18.72 -2.83
N TRP A 145 12.04 19.49 -2.06
CA TRP A 145 12.40 20.81 -1.57
C TRP A 145 12.42 20.84 -0.05
N HIS A 146 13.44 21.49 0.49
CA HIS A 146 13.57 21.75 1.92
C HIS A 146 13.34 23.22 2.20
N PHE A 147 12.22 23.53 2.86
CA PHE A 147 11.88 24.89 3.28
C PHE A 147 12.10 25.07 4.78
N LYS A 148 12.04 26.32 5.23
CA LYS A 148 12.19 26.63 6.66
C LYS A 148 11.13 25.94 7.53
N ARG A 149 9.91 25.83 7.02
CA ARG A 149 8.73 25.31 7.76
C ARG A 149 8.09 24.09 7.13
N ALA A 150 8.63 23.59 6.04
CA ALA A 150 8.09 22.39 5.39
C ALA A 150 9.17 21.69 4.55
N ASP A 151 9.04 20.39 4.42
CA ASP A 151 9.69 19.60 3.40
C ASP A 151 8.60 19.02 2.50
N LEU A 152 8.87 19.00 1.21
CA LEU A 152 7.92 18.57 0.18
C LEU A 152 8.68 17.78 -0.88
N TRP A 153 8.08 16.72 -1.39
CA TRP A 153 8.52 16.11 -2.64
C TRP A 153 7.33 15.68 -3.51
N VAL A 154 7.59 15.64 -4.82
CA VAL A 154 6.67 15.11 -5.83
C VAL A 154 7.44 14.05 -6.63
N GLY A 155 6.80 12.95 -6.93
CA GLY A 155 7.43 11.86 -7.69
C GLY A 155 6.42 11.10 -8.53
N ASP A 156 6.94 10.44 -9.56
CA ASP A 156 6.20 9.54 -10.42
C ASP A 156 6.86 8.17 -10.44
N ALA A 157 6.07 7.12 -10.21
CA ALA A 157 6.57 5.77 -10.08
C ALA A 157 5.77 4.78 -10.94
N PHE A 158 6.40 3.65 -11.22
CA PHE A 158 5.85 2.58 -12.04
C PHE A 158 5.98 1.24 -11.31
N MET A 159 4.89 0.48 -11.30
CA MET A 159 4.90 -0.91 -10.88
C MET A 159 5.19 -1.78 -12.11
N ILE A 160 6.37 -2.41 -12.14
CA ILE A 160 6.85 -3.25 -13.23
C ILE A 160 6.51 -4.71 -12.94
N LEU A 161 5.93 -5.41 -13.91
CA LEU A 161 5.44 -6.78 -13.80
C LEU A 161 6.59 -7.80 -13.72
N THR A 162 7.27 -7.88 -12.62
CA THR A 162 8.35 -8.86 -12.36
C THR A 162 7.89 -10.03 -11.51
N GLY A 163 6.82 -9.82 -10.74
CA GLY A 163 6.22 -10.86 -9.91
C GLY A 163 5.52 -11.92 -10.75
N ARG A 164 5.58 -13.16 -10.25
CA ARG A 164 4.89 -14.27 -10.91
C ARG A 164 3.39 -14.01 -10.98
N TYR A 165 2.86 -14.02 -12.20
CA TYR A 165 1.43 -13.94 -12.47
C TYR A 165 1.02 -14.88 -13.61
N SER A 166 -0.01 -15.67 -13.36
CA SER A 166 -0.72 -16.46 -14.37
C SER A 166 -2.22 -16.35 -14.12
N PRO A 167 -3.04 -16.10 -15.16
CA PRO A 167 -4.49 -16.03 -15.01
C PRO A 167 -5.07 -17.29 -14.37
N GLY A 168 -5.85 -17.16 -13.30
CA GLY A 168 -6.49 -18.27 -12.59
C GLY A 168 -5.59 -19.07 -11.65
N ALA A 169 -4.29 -18.82 -11.62
CA ALA A 169 -3.40 -19.51 -10.66
C ALA A 169 -3.63 -18.99 -9.23
N SER A 170 -3.59 -19.92 -8.27
CA SER A 170 -3.76 -19.60 -6.84
C SER A 170 -2.49 -19.10 -6.16
N ASN A 171 -1.32 -19.22 -6.82
CA ASN A 171 -0.01 -18.91 -6.25
C ASN A 171 0.65 -17.64 -6.84
N ASN A 172 -0.16 -16.71 -7.36
CA ASN A 172 0.31 -15.44 -7.86
C ASN A 172 0.91 -14.58 -6.75
N VAL A 173 2.05 -13.93 -7.04
CA VAL A 173 2.71 -12.94 -6.17
C VAL A 173 2.65 -11.57 -6.83
N GLY A 174 2.77 -11.49 -8.15
CA GLY A 174 2.58 -10.28 -8.94
C GLY A 174 1.12 -9.92 -9.11
N THR A 175 0.84 -8.64 -9.36
CA THR A 175 -0.52 -8.11 -9.55
C THR A 175 -1.10 -8.44 -10.93
N GLY A 176 -0.23 -8.68 -11.92
CA GLY A 176 -0.60 -9.02 -13.30
C GLY A 176 -1.07 -7.83 -14.12
N TYR A 177 -0.86 -6.60 -13.68
CA TYR A 177 -1.13 -5.39 -14.43
C TYR A 177 -0.13 -4.29 -14.09
N PHE A 178 0.23 -3.50 -15.09
CA PHE A 178 1.10 -2.34 -14.93
C PHE A 178 0.38 -1.24 -14.16
N GLY A 179 1.11 -0.49 -13.33
CA GLY A 179 0.60 0.69 -12.63
C GLY A 179 1.52 1.89 -12.78
N ASN A 180 0.91 3.06 -12.86
CA ASN A 180 1.58 4.34 -12.73
C ASN A 180 1.07 5.05 -11.48
N HIS A 181 1.97 5.67 -10.73
CA HIS A 181 1.72 6.22 -9.41
C HIS A 181 2.25 7.65 -9.31
N LEU A 182 1.36 8.63 -9.37
CA LEU A 182 1.70 10.02 -9.09
C LEU A 182 1.63 10.26 -7.58
N GLN A 183 2.75 10.71 -7.00
CA GLN A 183 2.90 10.82 -5.56
C GLN A 183 3.27 12.24 -5.14
N THR A 184 2.76 12.65 -3.98
CA THR A 184 3.23 13.85 -3.29
C THR A 184 3.38 13.55 -1.80
N ALA A 185 4.34 14.19 -1.16
CA ALA A 185 4.45 14.12 0.29
C ALA A 185 4.91 15.45 0.88
N THR A 186 4.35 15.79 2.02
CA THR A 186 4.66 17.01 2.75
C THR A 186 4.87 16.69 4.23
N THR A 187 5.91 17.27 4.80
CA THR A 187 6.13 17.37 6.25
C THR A 187 6.09 18.84 6.62
N PHE A 188 5.08 19.27 7.34
CA PHE A 188 4.94 20.64 7.84
C PHE A 188 5.39 20.72 9.30
N TYR A 189 6.31 21.63 9.60
CA TYR A 189 6.84 21.81 10.95
C TYR A 189 6.00 22.84 11.73
N ILE A 190 5.25 22.33 12.70
CA ILE A 190 4.37 23.14 13.57
C ILE A 190 5.23 24.03 14.46
N THR A 191 6.32 23.49 15.03
CA THR A 191 7.23 24.22 15.89
C THR A 191 8.47 24.72 15.12
N LYS A 192 9.03 25.88 15.54
CA LYS A 192 10.21 26.48 14.90
C LYS A 192 11.46 25.63 14.98
N ASN A 193 11.59 24.81 16.03
CA ASN A 193 12.69 23.88 16.24
C ASN A 193 12.51 22.56 15.45
N LYS A 194 11.48 22.45 14.64
CA LYS A 194 11.12 21.25 13.84
C LYS A 194 10.80 20.01 14.71
N GLY A 195 10.57 20.18 16.00
CA GLY A 195 10.30 19.07 16.92
C GLY A 195 8.91 18.46 16.73
N THR A 196 7.91 19.28 16.35
CA THR A 196 6.54 18.83 16.09
C THR A 196 6.23 18.99 14.62
N SER A 197 5.71 17.94 13.97
CA SER A 197 5.36 17.94 12.56
C SER A 197 3.99 17.32 12.28
N ALA A 198 3.33 17.84 11.25
CA ALA A 198 2.21 17.20 10.57
C ALA A 198 2.66 16.72 9.21
N ASN A 199 2.21 15.54 8.79
CA ASN A 199 2.67 14.86 7.59
C ASN A 199 1.48 14.45 6.75
N LEU A 200 1.62 14.56 5.43
CA LEU A 200 0.64 14.09 4.47
C LEU A 200 1.38 13.49 3.27
N TYR A 201 0.99 12.30 2.89
CA TYR A 201 1.39 11.64 1.65
C TYR A 201 0.14 11.36 0.82
N THR A 202 0.24 11.49 -0.48
CA THR A 202 -0.81 11.11 -1.41
C THR A 202 -0.25 10.26 -2.55
N ASN A 203 -1.03 9.30 -3.00
CA ASN A 203 -0.69 8.45 -4.14
C ASN A 203 -1.92 8.26 -5.02
N TRP A 204 -1.83 8.64 -6.28
CA TRP A 204 -2.82 8.40 -7.30
C TRP A 204 -2.35 7.29 -8.22
N GLU A 205 -3.11 6.20 -8.28
CA GLU A 205 -2.77 5.01 -9.06
C GLU A 205 -3.63 4.90 -10.31
N VAL A 206 -2.98 4.74 -11.46
CA VAL A 206 -3.61 4.43 -12.75
C VAL A 206 -3.16 3.05 -13.19
N HIS A 207 -4.10 2.20 -13.56
CA HIS A 207 -3.86 0.79 -13.78
C HIS A 207 -4.05 0.39 -15.25
N GLY A 208 -3.16 -0.49 -15.73
CA GLY A 208 -3.30 -1.19 -17.00
C GLY A 208 -4.26 -2.37 -16.90
N GLN A 209 -4.37 -3.10 -18.01
CA GLN A 209 -5.21 -4.28 -18.10
C GLN A 209 -4.57 -5.48 -17.41
N ARG A 210 -5.37 -6.20 -16.65
CA ARG A 210 -5.05 -7.51 -16.09
C ARG A 210 -5.76 -8.59 -16.88
N HIS A 211 -5.00 -9.50 -17.45
CA HIS A 211 -5.56 -10.63 -18.18
C HIS A 211 -6.13 -11.68 -17.23
N GLY A 212 -7.30 -12.18 -17.53
CA GLY A 212 -7.98 -13.26 -16.84
C GLY A 212 -7.95 -14.57 -17.65
N THR A 213 -8.63 -15.59 -17.14
CA THR A 213 -8.87 -16.84 -17.87
C THR A 213 -9.84 -16.60 -19.05
N ASN A 214 -9.82 -17.51 -20.05
CA ASN A 214 -10.72 -17.48 -21.20
C ASN A 214 -10.70 -16.15 -22.00
N ASN A 215 -9.53 -15.59 -22.20
CA ASN A 215 -9.33 -14.31 -22.92
C ASN A 215 -10.12 -13.13 -22.32
N THR A 216 -10.49 -13.22 -21.05
CA THR A 216 -11.09 -12.08 -20.35
C THR A 216 -10.00 -11.10 -19.92
N TYR A 217 -10.38 -9.85 -19.70
CA TYR A 217 -9.52 -8.87 -19.07
C TYR A 217 -10.33 -7.98 -18.13
N LYS A 218 -9.63 -7.47 -17.14
CA LYS A 218 -10.13 -6.47 -16.21
C LYS A 218 -9.11 -5.34 -16.10
N THR A 219 -9.55 -4.10 -16.22
CA THR A 219 -8.76 -2.94 -15.83
C THR A 219 -9.20 -2.54 -14.43
N PRO A 220 -8.38 -2.72 -13.38
CA PRO A 220 -8.72 -2.26 -12.04
C PRO A 220 -9.00 -0.76 -12.04
N GLY A 221 -10.02 -0.34 -11.31
CA GLY A 221 -10.31 1.08 -11.17
C GLY A 221 -9.14 1.82 -10.52
N GLN A 222 -8.95 3.08 -10.89
CA GLN A 222 -7.94 3.95 -10.30
C GLN A 222 -8.13 4.04 -8.79
N ALA A 223 -7.03 4.13 -8.06
CA ALA A 223 -7.04 4.25 -6.62
C ALA A 223 -6.40 5.57 -6.16
N PHE A 224 -6.89 6.08 -5.05
CA PHE A 224 -6.31 7.23 -4.36
C PHE A 224 -6.05 6.85 -2.91
N THR A 225 -4.83 7.07 -2.46
CA THR A 225 -4.40 6.81 -1.09
C THR A 225 -3.91 8.08 -0.46
N THR A 226 -4.31 8.33 0.77
CA THR A 226 -3.68 9.33 1.65
C THR A 226 -3.09 8.62 2.86
N GLU A 227 -1.89 9.00 3.27
CA GLU A 227 -1.33 8.63 4.56
C GLU A 227 -0.96 9.90 5.31
N TRP A 228 -1.31 9.97 6.57
CA TRP A 228 -1.12 11.15 7.39
C TRP A 228 -0.49 10.82 8.73
N GLY A 229 0.10 11.82 9.37
CA GLY A 229 0.66 11.65 10.70
C GLY A 229 0.93 12.97 11.39
N VAL A 230 0.85 12.97 12.72
CA VAL A 230 1.28 14.07 13.58
C VAL A 230 2.22 13.50 14.62
N GLY A 231 3.41 14.05 14.74
CA GLY A 231 4.44 13.48 15.62
C GLY A 231 5.31 14.53 16.31
N GLN A 232 5.92 14.08 17.38
CA GLN A 232 6.82 14.85 18.23
C GLN A 232 8.17 14.15 18.35
N ILE A 233 9.25 14.89 18.09
CA ILE A 233 10.62 14.46 18.34
C ILE A 233 11.01 14.84 19.77
N LEU A 234 11.54 13.87 20.50
CA LEU A 234 12.03 13.99 21.87
C LEU A 234 13.53 13.67 21.87
N PRO A 235 14.41 14.58 22.28
CA PRO A 235 15.83 14.26 22.45
C PRO A 235 16.00 13.35 23.66
N LEU A 236 16.63 12.19 23.45
CA LEU A 236 16.99 11.26 24.53
C LEU A 236 18.32 11.64 25.18
N LYS A 237 19.15 12.41 24.44
CA LYS A 237 20.42 12.97 24.93
C LYS A 237 20.48 14.46 24.64
N LYS A 238 21.16 15.20 25.55
CA LYS A 238 21.32 16.65 25.43
C LYS A 238 22.10 17.10 24.20
N ASP A 239 22.99 16.25 23.68
CA ASP A 239 23.77 16.47 22.44
C ASP A 239 22.99 16.10 21.16
N PHE A 240 21.72 15.75 21.28
CA PHE A 240 20.86 15.32 20.15
C PHE A 240 21.39 14.11 19.36
N SER A 241 22.34 13.36 19.93
CA SER A 241 22.91 12.17 19.28
C SER A 241 21.91 11.00 19.19
N GLN A 242 20.85 11.04 20.02
CA GLN A 242 19.77 10.05 20.05
C GLN A 242 18.43 10.77 20.20
N LEU A 243 17.53 10.47 19.26
CA LEU A 243 16.19 11.06 19.23
C LEU A 243 15.15 9.95 19.20
N LEU A 244 14.06 10.16 19.90
CA LEU A 244 12.84 9.37 19.83
C LEU A 244 11.75 10.22 19.18
N GLN A 245 11.08 9.71 18.15
CA GLN A 245 9.91 10.36 17.59
C GLN A 245 8.70 9.47 17.81
N LEU A 246 7.63 10.05 18.34
CA LEU A 246 6.36 9.38 18.57
C LEU A 246 5.25 10.15 17.85
N GLY A 247 4.26 9.44 17.34
CA GLY A 247 3.12 10.11 16.74
C GLY A 247 1.95 9.21 16.41
N ALA A 248 0.81 9.86 16.20
CA ALA A 248 -0.37 9.26 15.61
C ALA A 248 -0.23 9.27 14.09
N VAL A 249 -0.63 8.17 13.46
CA VAL A 249 -0.60 7.99 12.01
C VAL A 249 -1.90 7.35 11.54
N GLY A 250 -2.20 7.49 10.28
CA GLY A 250 -3.36 6.84 9.66
C GLY A 250 -3.24 6.80 8.17
N TYR A 251 -4.14 6.06 7.55
CA TYR A 251 -4.31 6.05 6.10
C TYR A 251 -5.77 5.90 5.70
N ASP A 252 -6.05 6.43 4.53
CA ASP A 252 -7.33 6.31 3.85
C ASP A 252 -7.06 5.95 2.39
N GLN A 253 -7.76 4.94 1.87
CA GLN A 253 -7.58 4.47 0.52
C GLN A 253 -8.93 4.21 -0.12
N TRP A 254 -9.10 4.69 -1.35
CA TRP A 254 -10.34 4.59 -2.12
C TRP A 254 -10.07 4.13 -3.55
N GLN A 255 -10.92 3.28 -4.08
CA GLN A 255 -11.08 3.15 -5.51
C GLN A 255 -11.95 4.30 -6.02
N VAL A 256 -11.41 5.14 -6.92
CA VAL A 256 -12.05 6.39 -7.35
C VAL A 256 -12.76 6.28 -8.71
N THR A 257 -12.41 5.27 -9.52
CA THR A 257 -13.11 4.97 -10.78
C THR A 257 -13.65 3.54 -10.80
N ASP A 258 -14.60 3.26 -11.69
CA ASP A 258 -15.10 1.90 -11.88
C ASP A 258 -14.04 1.00 -12.53
N ASN A 259 -14.18 -0.31 -12.37
CA ASN A 259 -13.37 -1.28 -13.08
C ASN A 259 -13.83 -1.36 -14.55
N GLY A 260 -12.87 -1.49 -15.47
CA GLY A 260 -13.13 -1.80 -16.88
C GLY A 260 -13.11 -3.30 -17.16
N GLY A 261 -13.63 -3.69 -18.34
CA GLY A 261 -13.64 -5.07 -18.79
C GLY A 261 -14.69 -5.95 -18.13
N SER A 262 -14.38 -7.23 -17.94
CA SER A 262 -15.29 -8.22 -17.40
C SER A 262 -14.59 -9.27 -16.54
N VAL A 263 -15.31 -9.87 -15.63
CA VAL A 263 -14.84 -10.91 -14.72
C VAL A 263 -15.74 -12.14 -14.79
N PRO A 264 -15.18 -13.36 -14.78
CA PRO A 264 -15.98 -14.57 -14.69
C PRO A 264 -16.49 -14.75 -13.26
N ILE A 265 -17.79 -15.03 -13.12
CA ILE A 265 -18.43 -15.46 -11.88
C ILE A 265 -19.08 -16.80 -12.14
N GLY A 266 -18.40 -17.89 -11.79
CA GLY A 266 -18.78 -19.22 -12.24
C GLY A 266 -18.81 -19.30 -13.75
N PRO A 267 -19.90 -19.77 -14.38
CA PRO A 267 -20.03 -19.84 -15.84
C PRO A 267 -20.43 -18.51 -16.50
N ILE A 268 -20.70 -17.45 -15.73
CA ILE A 268 -21.25 -16.18 -16.24
C ILE A 268 -20.15 -15.13 -16.31
N LEU A 269 -20.09 -14.39 -17.43
CA LEU A 269 -19.23 -13.23 -17.57
C LEU A 269 -19.99 -11.96 -17.19
N VAL A 270 -19.48 -11.24 -16.19
CA VAL A 270 -20.10 -10.04 -15.61
C VAL A 270 -19.25 -8.82 -15.94
N PRO A 271 -19.85 -7.71 -16.44
CA PRO A 271 -19.13 -6.45 -16.60
C PRO A 271 -18.48 -5.99 -15.30
N ALA A 272 -17.16 -5.77 -15.33
CA ALA A 272 -16.40 -5.45 -14.10
C ALA A 272 -16.81 -4.11 -13.46
N LYS A 273 -17.42 -3.19 -14.23
CA LYS A 273 -18.00 -1.94 -13.72
C LYS A 273 -19.15 -2.12 -12.71
N LEU A 274 -19.76 -3.31 -12.67
CA LEU A 274 -20.82 -3.63 -11.68
C LEU A 274 -20.23 -4.03 -10.32
N LEU A 275 -18.94 -4.28 -10.24
CA LEU A 275 -18.27 -4.54 -8.98
C LEU A 275 -18.22 -3.25 -8.16
N PRO A 276 -18.62 -3.26 -6.89
CA PRO A 276 -18.59 -2.06 -6.06
C PRO A 276 -17.15 -1.60 -5.83
N ARG A 277 -16.98 -0.28 -5.74
CA ARG A 277 -15.70 0.33 -5.36
C ARG A 277 -15.38 0.01 -3.90
N TYR A 278 -14.10 -0.16 -3.61
CA TYR A 278 -13.64 -0.37 -2.25
C TYR A 278 -13.17 0.94 -1.59
N SER A 279 -13.18 0.95 -0.26
CA SER A 279 -12.41 1.89 0.55
C SER A 279 -11.99 1.26 1.87
N VAL A 280 -10.89 1.77 2.43
CA VAL A 280 -10.33 1.33 3.71
C VAL A 280 -9.83 2.53 4.49
N HIS A 281 -10.03 2.54 5.80
CA HIS A 281 -9.69 3.63 6.70
C HIS A 281 -9.02 3.08 7.96
N ALA A 282 -7.84 3.61 8.32
CA ALA A 282 -7.07 3.13 9.44
C ALA A 282 -6.47 4.27 10.28
N VAL A 283 -6.28 3.98 11.55
CA VAL A 283 -5.58 4.83 12.51
C VAL A 283 -4.59 3.98 13.30
N GLY A 284 -3.50 4.60 13.75
CA GLY A 284 -2.47 3.88 14.45
C GLY A 284 -1.43 4.77 15.10
N GLY A 285 -0.30 4.18 15.43
CA GLY A 285 0.84 4.84 16.04
C GLY A 285 2.14 4.50 15.34
N GLN A 286 3.09 5.42 15.41
CA GLN A 286 4.44 5.25 14.89
C GLN A 286 5.46 5.68 15.92
N LEU A 287 6.53 4.89 16.01
CA LEU A 287 7.72 5.15 16.82
C LEU A 287 8.94 5.11 15.90
N ASN A 288 9.79 6.15 15.98
CA ASN A 288 11.09 6.18 15.30
C ASN A 288 12.19 6.40 16.32
N TYR A 289 13.25 5.58 16.26
CA TYR A 289 14.49 5.81 16.97
C TYR A 289 15.54 6.30 15.96
N ILE A 290 16.07 7.50 16.17
CA ILE A 290 16.89 8.19 15.18
C ILE A 290 18.28 8.44 15.78
N LEU A 291 19.31 8.09 15.02
CA LEU A 291 20.73 8.32 15.31
C LEU A 291 21.31 9.27 14.25
N PRO A 292 21.15 10.60 14.40
CA PRO A 292 21.55 11.56 13.36
C PRO A 292 23.02 11.47 12.96
N GLN A 293 23.92 11.30 13.95
CA GLN A 293 25.36 11.20 13.71
C GLN A 293 25.78 9.94 12.95
N ARG A 294 24.90 8.92 12.88
CA ARG A 294 25.12 7.67 12.13
C ARG A 294 24.31 7.62 10.85
N ASN A 295 23.53 8.65 10.54
CA ASN A 295 22.57 8.68 9.43
C ASN A 295 21.68 7.44 9.38
N PHE A 296 21.25 7.00 10.55
CA PHE A 296 20.49 5.76 10.74
C PHE A 296 19.24 6.01 11.56
N SER A 297 18.16 5.34 11.18
CA SER A 297 16.93 5.32 11.96
C SER A 297 16.26 3.95 11.91
N LEU A 298 15.59 3.60 12.99
CA LEU A 298 14.65 2.47 13.07
C LEU A 298 13.25 3.01 13.22
N PHE A 299 12.27 2.27 12.69
CA PHE A 299 10.88 2.63 12.84
C PHE A 299 10.01 1.41 13.09
N PHE A 300 8.94 1.63 13.83
CA PHE A 300 7.84 0.68 14.05
C PHE A 300 6.52 1.42 13.89
N LYS A 301 5.57 0.82 13.16
CA LYS A 301 4.23 1.36 12.95
C LYS A 301 3.21 0.26 13.14
N TYR A 302 2.10 0.62 13.75
CA TYR A 302 0.92 -0.22 13.88
C TYR A 302 -0.30 0.55 13.42
N TYR A 303 -1.13 -0.07 12.58
CA TYR A 303 -2.40 0.46 12.11
C TYR A 303 -3.52 -0.52 12.37
N HIS A 304 -4.66 0.01 12.79
CA HIS A 304 -5.91 -0.70 12.91
C HIS A 304 -6.91 -0.11 11.92
N GLU A 305 -7.39 -0.94 11.01
CA GLU A 305 -8.47 -0.56 10.10
C GLU A 305 -9.78 -0.53 10.88
N TYR A 306 -10.36 0.64 11.08
CA TYR A 306 -11.61 0.80 11.82
C TYR A 306 -12.83 0.75 10.91
N LYS A 307 -12.64 0.87 9.58
CA LYS A 307 -13.71 0.85 8.60
C LYS A 307 -13.22 0.41 7.23
N SER A 308 -14.00 -0.43 6.57
CA SER A 308 -13.80 -0.79 5.17
C SER A 308 -15.12 -1.00 4.44
N TYR A 309 -15.12 -0.81 3.12
CA TYR A 309 -16.24 -1.08 2.23
C TYR A 309 -15.74 -1.92 1.06
N SER A 310 -16.44 -3.01 0.75
CA SER A 310 -16.04 -3.95 -0.31
C SER A 310 -14.56 -4.37 -0.20
N ALA A 311 -14.06 -4.54 1.01
CA ALA A 311 -12.66 -4.83 1.29
C ALA A 311 -12.51 -5.63 2.59
N PRO A 312 -11.36 -6.31 2.79
CA PRO A 312 -10.98 -6.83 4.09
C PRO A 312 -10.87 -5.70 5.12
N LEU A 313 -11.04 -6.06 6.39
CA LEU A 313 -10.84 -5.18 7.55
C LEU A 313 -9.82 -5.84 8.47
N GLY A 314 -8.68 -5.22 8.65
CA GLY A 314 -7.55 -5.85 9.35
C GLY A 314 -6.62 -4.90 10.08
N THR A 315 -5.42 -5.36 10.25
CA THR A 315 -4.31 -4.62 10.89
C THR A 315 -3.07 -4.64 10.01
N THR A 316 -2.29 -3.57 10.07
CA THR A 316 -0.99 -3.49 9.40
C THR A 316 0.09 -3.20 10.44
N ILE A 317 1.15 -4.00 10.41
CA ILE A 317 2.38 -3.75 11.15
C ILE A 317 3.48 -3.47 10.14
N VAL A 318 4.23 -2.38 10.35
CA VAL A 318 5.40 -2.04 9.54
C VAL A 318 6.57 -1.77 10.47
N PHE A 319 7.68 -2.43 10.21
CA PHE A 319 8.92 -2.15 10.93
C PHE A 319 10.12 -2.20 9.98
N GLY A 320 11.17 -1.49 10.35
CA GLY A 320 12.38 -1.45 9.51
C GLY A 320 13.36 -0.37 9.92
N GLY A 321 14.25 -0.06 9.00
CA GLY A 321 15.27 0.97 9.21
C GLY A 321 15.68 1.65 7.91
N ALA A 322 16.22 2.86 8.05
CA ALA A 322 16.81 3.64 6.98
C ALA A 322 18.25 3.99 7.31
N TRP A 323 19.13 3.85 6.34
CA TRP A 323 20.55 4.15 6.47
C TRP A 323 21.06 4.88 5.24
N THR A 324 21.56 6.13 5.42
CA THR A 324 22.26 6.85 4.38
C THR A 324 23.74 6.43 4.38
N LEU A 325 24.13 5.68 3.34
CA LEU A 325 25.43 5.00 3.25
C LEU A 325 26.49 5.86 2.58
N LEU A 326 26.11 6.62 1.55
CA LEU A 326 27.01 7.48 0.79
C LEU A 326 26.51 8.92 0.87
N ILE A 327 27.32 9.79 1.44
CA ILE A 327 27.09 11.22 1.46
C ILE A 327 28.19 11.85 0.61
N PRO A 328 27.85 12.65 -0.41
CA PRO A 328 28.84 13.37 -1.19
C PRO A 328 29.70 14.25 -0.29
N LYS A 329 31.01 14.24 -0.51
CA LYS A 329 31.90 15.19 0.17
C LYS A 329 31.54 16.61 -0.29
N PRO A 330 31.48 17.58 0.63
CA PRO A 330 31.31 18.97 0.22
C PRO A 330 32.42 19.35 -0.73
N PRO A 331 32.18 20.16 -1.78
CA PRO A 331 33.23 20.62 -2.67
C PRO A 331 34.28 21.34 -1.84
N PRO A 332 35.57 21.24 -2.22
CA PRO A 332 36.63 21.93 -1.52
C PRO A 332 36.31 23.41 -1.48
N ALA A 333 36.49 24.02 -0.31
CA ALA A 333 36.31 25.46 -0.14
C ALA A 333 37.20 26.19 -1.15
N LYS A 334 36.59 27.03 -1.98
CA LYS A 334 37.32 27.89 -2.91
C LYS A 334 37.97 29.03 -2.18
#